data_9f64dfbaf2cf9c14645bae05bdddbbcc
#
_entry.id   9f64dfbaf2cf9c14645bae05bdddbbcc
#
_cell.length_a   1.000
_cell.length_b   1.000
_cell.length_c   1.000
_cell.angle_alpha   90.00
_cell.angle_beta   90.00
_cell.angle_gamma   90.00
#
_symmetry.space_group_name_H-M   'P 1'
#
loop_
_entity.id
_entity.type
_entity.pdbx_description
1 polymer ?
#
loop_
_entity_poly.entity_id
_entity_poly.type
_entity_poly.pdbx_seq_one_letter_code
_entity_poly.pdbx_strand_id
1 'polypeptide(L)'
;MNYLSVENISKSYGERVLFDNVSFGINKDQKIAFIAKNGSGKTTIMNMINGLDEPDSGQVVIRKEINMAFLSQNNNLQDELTIEENIFASDNEILKVIERYEKALENPNDEEAYQRAFDDMDRHNAWDFETQFKQILYKLKLEDLKMKVKNMSGGQKKRLSLAIILISKPDLLILDEPTNHLDLEMIEWLEDYFAKENITLFMVTHDRFFLERVCNEIIELDNGKIYQYKGNYSYYLEKKEERLASENASIDKAQNLFVKELAWMRRQPKARTTKSKSRQDDFYVIKEKAESRRKENVVELEINMERMGSKIIEMVKLNKDFPDRTILKDFSYSFQRGERIGIIGKNGTGKSTFLNILTQTIQPDSGKVIIGDTIKIGYYTQSGINPKQGQKVIDIIKEYGEYIPLTKGKIISASQLLERFLFDAKKQYDFVEKLSGGELKRLYLCTVLIQNPNFLILDEPTNDLDIVTLNVLESFLLDYPGCLLVVSHDRYFMDKIVDHLFVFRGEGEIEDFPGNYSDFRA
;
A
#
# COMPACT_ATOMS: atom_id res chain seq x y z
N MET A 1 -21.27 -13.28 16.78
CA MET A 1 -22.36 -12.32 16.47
C MET A 1 -21.99 -11.61 15.18
N ASN A 2 -22.85 -11.71 14.15
CA ASN A 2 -22.54 -11.10 12.83
C ASN A 2 -22.86 -9.61 12.85
N TYR A 3 -21.94 -8.77 12.38
CA TYR A 3 -22.09 -7.31 12.28
C TYR A 3 -22.40 -6.88 10.84
N LEU A 4 -21.80 -7.55 9.86
CA LEU A 4 -21.96 -7.24 8.45
C LEU A 4 -21.94 -8.52 7.61
N SER A 5 -22.86 -8.65 6.66
CA SER A 5 -22.89 -9.69 5.65
C SER A 5 -22.89 -9.09 4.25
N VAL A 6 -22.00 -9.55 3.42
CA VAL A 6 -21.97 -9.32 1.98
C VAL A 6 -22.46 -10.59 1.31
N GLU A 7 -23.56 -10.51 0.55
CA GLU A 7 -24.26 -11.67 0.03
C GLU A 7 -24.39 -11.60 -1.49
N ASN A 8 -23.67 -12.48 -2.18
CA ASN A 8 -23.72 -12.69 -3.63
C ASN A 8 -23.62 -11.42 -4.46
N ILE A 9 -22.75 -10.47 -4.02
CA ILE A 9 -22.57 -9.22 -4.74
C ILE A 9 -21.79 -9.42 -6.04
N SER A 10 -22.23 -8.74 -7.09
CA SER A 10 -21.52 -8.63 -8.37
C SER A 10 -21.43 -7.18 -8.76
N LYS A 11 -20.35 -6.80 -9.45
CA LYS A 11 -20.15 -5.46 -9.97
C LYS A 11 -19.34 -5.47 -11.25
N SER A 12 -19.81 -4.69 -12.23
CA SER A 12 -19.13 -4.46 -13.50
C SER A 12 -19.13 -2.97 -13.87
N TYR A 13 -18.09 -2.53 -14.55
CA TYR A 13 -18.05 -1.21 -15.18
C TYR A 13 -17.88 -1.39 -16.70
N GLY A 14 -18.98 -1.16 -17.44
CA GLY A 14 -19.03 -1.45 -18.86
C GLY A 14 -18.79 -2.94 -19.14
N GLU A 15 -17.82 -3.26 -19.97
CA GLU A 15 -17.46 -4.67 -20.27
C GLU A 15 -16.55 -5.33 -19.22
N ARG A 16 -16.08 -4.57 -18.25
CA ARG A 16 -15.15 -5.09 -17.24
C ARG A 16 -15.90 -5.56 -16.00
N VAL A 17 -15.95 -6.88 -15.80
CA VAL A 17 -16.39 -7.49 -14.54
C VAL A 17 -15.28 -7.34 -13.51
N LEU A 18 -15.57 -6.71 -12.37
CA LEU A 18 -14.64 -6.60 -11.25
C LEU A 18 -14.68 -7.87 -10.39
N PHE A 19 -15.88 -8.28 -10.01
CA PHE A 19 -16.13 -9.50 -9.25
C PHE A 19 -17.56 -9.97 -9.51
N ASP A 20 -17.79 -11.25 -9.34
CA ASP A 20 -19.07 -11.89 -9.56
C ASP A 20 -19.38 -12.87 -8.44
N ASN A 21 -20.58 -12.78 -7.88
CA ASN A 21 -21.11 -13.68 -6.84
C ASN A 21 -20.20 -13.80 -5.61
N VAL A 22 -19.75 -12.66 -5.08
CA VAL A 22 -18.85 -12.58 -3.92
C VAL A 22 -19.66 -12.53 -2.63
N SER A 23 -19.30 -13.37 -1.65
CA SER A 23 -19.95 -13.42 -0.34
C SER A 23 -18.92 -13.57 0.77
N PHE A 24 -19.07 -12.78 1.84
CA PHE A 24 -18.33 -12.91 3.08
C PHE A 24 -19.07 -12.20 4.23
N GLY A 25 -18.66 -12.48 5.47
CA GLY A 25 -19.26 -11.86 6.65
C GLY A 25 -18.20 -11.37 7.62
N ILE A 26 -18.56 -10.38 8.43
CA ILE A 26 -17.74 -9.83 9.51
C ILE A 26 -18.45 -10.04 10.82
N ASN A 27 -17.82 -10.77 11.73
CA ASN A 27 -18.35 -11.03 13.06
C ASN A 27 -17.66 -10.14 14.10
N LYS A 28 -18.33 -9.97 15.23
CA LYS A 28 -17.77 -9.26 16.38
C LYS A 28 -16.38 -9.78 16.73
N ASP A 29 -15.48 -8.88 17.10
CA ASP A 29 -14.10 -9.12 17.53
C ASP A 29 -13.17 -9.70 16.44
N GLN A 30 -13.62 -9.78 15.18
CA GLN A 30 -12.75 -10.10 14.06
C GLN A 30 -11.94 -8.88 13.61
N LYS A 31 -10.66 -9.09 13.31
CA LYS A 31 -9.76 -8.11 12.72
C LYS A 31 -9.35 -8.63 11.35
N ILE A 32 -10.11 -8.22 10.34
CA ILE A 32 -10.04 -8.76 8.98
C ILE A 32 -9.24 -7.81 8.09
N ALA A 33 -8.25 -8.35 7.40
CA ALA A 33 -7.61 -7.66 6.27
C ALA A 33 -8.19 -8.14 4.93
N PHE A 34 -8.49 -7.19 4.05
CA PHE A 34 -8.94 -7.47 2.71
C PHE A 34 -7.81 -7.23 1.71
N ILE A 35 -7.32 -8.31 1.09
CA ILE A 35 -6.20 -8.28 0.14
C ILE A 35 -6.73 -8.53 -1.27
N ALA A 36 -6.34 -7.68 -2.21
CA ALA A 36 -6.65 -7.85 -3.62
C ALA A 36 -5.69 -7.05 -4.50
N LYS A 37 -5.56 -7.43 -5.77
CA LYS A 37 -4.77 -6.66 -6.75
C LYS A 37 -5.35 -5.26 -6.95
N ASN A 38 -4.52 -4.30 -7.32
CA ASN A 38 -5.01 -2.98 -7.71
C ASN A 38 -5.94 -3.08 -8.92
N GLY A 39 -7.03 -2.33 -8.87
CA GLY A 39 -8.06 -2.34 -9.91
C GLY A 39 -8.98 -3.57 -9.90
N SER A 40 -8.95 -4.43 -8.88
CA SER A 40 -9.87 -5.57 -8.72
C SER A 40 -11.17 -5.25 -8.00
N GLY A 41 -11.36 -4.00 -7.53
CA GLY A 41 -12.61 -3.57 -6.89
C GLY A 41 -12.54 -3.44 -5.36
N LYS A 42 -11.35 -3.34 -4.74
CA LYS A 42 -11.21 -3.10 -3.28
C LYS A 42 -12.04 -1.91 -2.81
N THR A 43 -11.75 -0.74 -3.36
CA THR A 43 -12.45 0.52 -3.02
C THR A 43 -13.95 0.44 -3.33
N THR A 44 -14.32 -0.27 -4.41
CA THR A 44 -15.72 -0.48 -4.78
C THR A 44 -16.46 -1.28 -3.71
N ILE A 45 -15.87 -2.40 -3.22
CA ILE A 45 -16.46 -3.19 -2.12
C ILE A 45 -16.58 -2.34 -0.85
N MET A 46 -15.54 -1.56 -0.50
CA MET A 46 -15.59 -0.69 0.67
C MET A 46 -16.66 0.40 0.55
N ASN A 47 -16.82 0.99 -0.65
CA ASN A 47 -17.86 1.98 -0.93
C ASN A 47 -19.27 1.35 -0.84
N MET A 48 -19.45 0.10 -1.29
CA MET A 48 -20.72 -0.61 -1.13
C MET A 48 -21.05 -0.88 0.33
N ILE A 49 -20.05 -1.28 1.14
CA ILE A 49 -20.22 -1.47 2.58
C ILE A 49 -20.61 -0.15 3.25
N ASN A 50 -20.07 0.97 2.79
CA ASN A 50 -20.40 2.30 3.32
C ASN A 50 -21.66 2.93 2.70
N GLY A 51 -22.35 2.24 1.78
CA GLY A 51 -23.56 2.75 1.13
C GLY A 51 -23.33 3.87 0.11
N LEU A 52 -22.08 4.07 -0.35
CA LEU A 52 -21.69 5.07 -1.35
C LEU A 52 -21.82 4.53 -2.79
N ASP A 53 -21.89 3.22 -2.97
CA ASP A 53 -22.09 2.54 -4.24
C ASP A 53 -23.04 1.35 -4.06
N GLU A 54 -23.75 0.96 -5.11
CA GLU A 54 -24.68 -0.16 -5.09
C GLU A 54 -24.13 -1.33 -5.92
N PRO A 55 -24.30 -2.59 -5.48
CA PRO A 55 -23.95 -3.75 -6.29
C PRO A 55 -24.93 -3.90 -7.47
N ASP A 56 -24.46 -4.45 -8.60
CA ASP A 56 -25.33 -4.77 -9.74
C ASP A 56 -26.29 -5.95 -9.39
N SER A 57 -25.86 -6.83 -8.49
CA SER A 57 -26.67 -7.91 -7.90
C SER A 57 -26.18 -8.24 -6.49
N GLY A 58 -27.03 -8.91 -5.70
CA GLY A 58 -26.75 -9.22 -4.30
C GLY A 58 -27.07 -8.06 -3.36
N GLN A 59 -26.61 -8.14 -2.14
CA GLN A 59 -26.87 -7.13 -1.11
C GLN A 59 -25.78 -7.08 -0.05
N VAL A 60 -25.67 -5.91 0.60
CA VAL A 60 -24.86 -5.70 1.80
C VAL A 60 -25.82 -5.47 2.97
N VAL A 61 -25.72 -6.29 4.01
CA VAL A 61 -26.59 -6.22 5.20
C VAL A 61 -25.73 -5.83 6.38
N ILE A 62 -26.05 -4.69 6.99
CA ILE A 62 -25.40 -4.19 8.21
C ILE A 62 -26.40 -4.27 9.34
N ARG A 63 -25.95 -4.73 10.50
CA ARG A 63 -26.79 -4.80 11.70
C ARG A 63 -27.15 -3.39 12.18
N LYS A 64 -28.43 -3.13 12.39
CA LYS A 64 -28.96 -1.79 12.73
C LYS A 64 -28.50 -1.21 14.08
N GLU A 65 -28.06 -2.08 15.00
CA GLU A 65 -27.73 -1.70 16.38
C GLU A 65 -26.24 -1.41 16.60
N ILE A 66 -25.42 -1.38 15.54
CA ILE A 66 -23.98 -1.13 15.65
C ILE A 66 -23.63 0.26 15.13
N ASN A 67 -22.65 0.87 15.81
CA ASN A 67 -22.02 2.09 15.32
C ASN A 67 -20.85 1.72 14.41
N MET A 68 -20.92 2.15 13.14
CA MET A 68 -19.89 1.89 12.13
C MET A 68 -19.19 3.18 11.76
N ALA A 69 -17.86 3.15 11.70
CA ALA A 69 -17.06 4.25 11.21
C ALA A 69 -16.19 3.83 10.02
N PHE A 70 -16.03 4.72 9.06
CA PHE A 70 -15.29 4.51 7.83
C PHE A 70 -14.22 5.57 7.61
N LEU A 71 -12.96 5.14 7.54
CA LEU A 71 -11.85 5.99 7.11
C LEU A 71 -11.67 5.85 5.61
N SER A 72 -12.17 6.83 4.84
CA SER A 72 -11.98 6.88 3.39
C SER A 72 -10.72 7.66 2.99
N GLN A 73 -10.34 7.54 1.73
CA GLN A 73 -9.28 8.39 1.15
C GLN A 73 -9.70 9.86 1.06
N ASN A 74 -11.00 10.14 0.94
CA ASN A 74 -11.58 11.49 0.94
C ASN A 74 -12.11 11.81 2.32
N ASN A 75 -11.54 12.80 2.97
CA ASN A 75 -11.90 13.21 4.32
C ASN A 75 -13.17 14.08 4.33
N ASN A 76 -14.15 13.73 5.16
CA ASN A 76 -15.35 14.55 5.39
C ASN A 76 -15.09 15.67 6.43
N LEU A 77 -13.93 16.30 6.38
CA LEU A 77 -13.57 17.38 7.29
C LEU A 77 -14.12 18.72 6.79
N GLN A 78 -14.54 19.57 7.71
CA GLN A 78 -14.98 20.93 7.41
C GLN A 78 -13.76 21.86 7.43
N ASP A 79 -13.34 22.34 6.28
CA ASP A 79 -12.11 23.12 6.09
C ASP A 79 -12.08 24.45 6.86
N GLU A 80 -13.24 25.07 7.09
CA GLU A 80 -13.34 26.35 7.80
C GLU A 80 -13.28 26.22 9.32
N LEU A 81 -13.54 25.02 9.85
CA LEU A 81 -13.47 24.72 11.27
C LEU A 81 -12.04 24.43 11.72
N THR A 82 -11.80 24.61 13.02
CA THR A 82 -10.56 24.18 13.67
C THR A 82 -10.52 22.66 13.85
N ILE A 83 -9.36 22.12 14.22
CA ILE A 83 -9.20 20.71 14.58
C ILE A 83 -10.17 20.35 15.70
N GLU A 84 -10.22 21.14 16.75
CA GLU A 84 -11.08 20.94 17.91
C GLU A 84 -12.57 20.93 17.54
N GLU A 85 -13.01 21.94 16.79
CA GLU A 85 -14.40 22.03 16.31
C GLU A 85 -14.79 20.83 15.44
N ASN A 86 -13.90 20.33 14.57
CA ASN A 86 -14.16 19.12 13.77
C ASN A 86 -14.31 17.86 14.63
N ILE A 87 -13.52 17.72 15.70
CA ILE A 87 -13.61 16.60 16.62
C ILE A 87 -14.94 16.64 17.38
N PHE A 88 -15.32 17.80 17.93
CA PHE A 88 -16.54 17.95 18.70
C PHE A 88 -17.82 18.02 17.83
N ALA A 89 -17.70 18.26 16.53
CA ALA A 89 -18.83 18.17 15.58
C ALA A 89 -19.36 16.74 15.41
N SER A 90 -18.66 15.72 15.95
CA SER A 90 -19.13 14.34 15.93
C SER A 90 -20.32 14.13 16.88
N ASP A 91 -21.23 13.23 16.53
CA ASP A 91 -22.44 12.95 17.34
C ASP A 91 -22.18 12.09 18.59
N ASN A 92 -20.97 12.14 19.15
CA ASN A 92 -20.62 11.43 20.38
C ASN A 92 -21.02 12.23 21.62
N GLU A 93 -21.92 11.67 22.46
CA GLU A 93 -22.45 12.32 23.65
C GLU A 93 -21.35 12.61 24.69
N ILE A 94 -20.37 11.70 24.83
CA ILE A 94 -19.23 11.89 25.76
C ILE A 94 -18.36 13.06 25.31
N LEU A 95 -18.13 13.23 24.02
CA LEU A 95 -17.38 14.38 23.49
C LEU A 95 -18.08 15.71 23.77
N LYS A 96 -19.40 15.76 23.68
CA LYS A 96 -20.18 16.96 24.05
C LYS A 96 -20.10 17.29 25.54
N VAL A 97 -19.94 16.27 26.40
CA VAL A 97 -19.70 16.46 27.84
C VAL A 97 -18.30 17.05 28.07
N ILE A 98 -17.28 16.50 27.42
CA ILE A 98 -15.89 17.00 27.52
C ILE A 98 -15.78 18.42 26.97
N GLU A 99 -16.41 18.73 25.83
CA GLU A 99 -16.45 20.09 25.27
C GLU A 99 -17.02 21.11 26.26
N ARG A 100 -18.14 20.74 26.93
CA ARG A 100 -18.73 21.59 27.96
C ARG A 100 -17.80 21.82 29.15
N TYR A 101 -17.07 20.80 29.57
CA TYR A 101 -16.10 20.88 30.64
C TYR A 101 -14.91 21.76 30.26
N GLU A 102 -14.32 21.57 29.06
CA GLU A 102 -13.21 22.40 28.58
C GLU A 102 -13.62 23.89 28.42
N LYS A 103 -14.81 24.16 27.88
CA LYS A 103 -15.35 25.54 27.84
C LYS A 103 -15.58 26.16 29.22
N ALA A 104 -15.98 25.36 30.20
CA ALA A 104 -16.13 25.82 31.58
C ALA A 104 -14.78 26.15 32.23
N LEU A 105 -13.71 25.40 31.91
CA LEU A 105 -12.34 25.69 32.36
C LEU A 105 -11.78 27.01 31.77
N GLU A 106 -12.16 27.35 30.54
CA GLU A 106 -11.73 28.61 29.90
C GLU A 106 -12.39 29.85 30.55
N ASN A 107 -13.50 29.67 31.30
CA ASN A 107 -14.24 30.75 31.92
C ASN A 107 -14.33 30.57 33.45
N PRO A 108 -13.23 30.73 34.20
CA PRO A 108 -13.13 30.41 35.64
C PRO A 108 -14.04 31.26 36.55
N ASN A 109 -14.73 32.26 36.01
CA ASN A 109 -15.64 33.12 36.78
C ASN A 109 -17.07 32.58 36.92
N ASP A 110 -17.40 31.48 36.21
CA ASP A 110 -18.71 30.82 36.27
C ASP A 110 -18.60 29.47 37.02
N GLU A 111 -18.56 29.58 38.37
CA GLU A 111 -18.48 28.41 39.26
C GLU A 111 -19.65 27.44 39.07
N GLU A 112 -20.87 27.92 38.75
CA GLU A 112 -22.03 27.04 38.55
C GLU A 112 -21.93 26.26 37.25
N ALA A 113 -21.42 26.85 36.17
CA ALA A 113 -21.21 26.15 34.91
C ALA A 113 -20.11 25.10 35.05
N TYR A 114 -19.01 25.42 35.75
CA TYR A 114 -17.93 24.48 36.05
C TYR A 114 -18.42 23.28 36.86
N GLN A 115 -19.18 23.52 37.96
CA GLN A 115 -19.68 22.44 38.81
C GLN A 115 -20.63 21.50 38.03
N ARG A 116 -21.52 22.08 37.23
CA ARG A 116 -22.43 21.26 36.36
C ARG A 116 -21.65 20.43 35.34
N ALA A 117 -20.64 21.00 34.69
CA ALA A 117 -19.82 20.30 33.74
C ALA A 117 -18.98 19.19 34.39
N PHE A 118 -18.46 19.45 35.60
CA PHE A 118 -17.74 18.48 36.41
C PHE A 118 -18.64 17.29 36.80
N ASP A 119 -19.85 17.54 37.28
CA ASP A 119 -20.84 16.51 37.64
C ASP A 119 -21.26 15.68 36.41
N ASP A 120 -21.33 16.32 35.23
CA ASP A 120 -21.60 15.60 33.97
C ASP A 120 -20.44 14.69 33.56
N MET A 121 -19.18 15.14 33.76
CA MET A 121 -17.98 14.32 33.55
C MET A 121 -17.99 13.05 34.42
N ASP A 122 -18.33 13.20 35.71
CA ASP A 122 -18.44 12.05 36.63
C ASP A 122 -19.60 11.11 36.25
N ARG A 123 -20.77 11.66 35.91
CA ARG A 123 -21.96 10.88 35.54
C ARG A 123 -21.74 10.01 34.31
N HIS A 124 -20.98 10.51 33.35
CA HIS A 124 -20.70 9.81 32.10
C HIS A 124 -19.39 9.02 32.12
N ASN A 125 -18.67 8.98 33.26
CA ASN A 125 -17.31 8.41 33.38
C ASN A 125 -16.36 8.96 32.29
N ALA A 126 -16.44 10.26 32.02
CA ALA A 126 -15.76 10.88 30.89
C ALA A 126 -14.26 11.15 31.11
N TRP A 127 -13.75 11.05 32.33
CA TRP A 127 -12.35 11.31 32.69
C TRP A 127 -11.36 10.36 31.99
N ASP A 128 -11.65 9.07 31.99
CA ASP A 128 -10.82 8.09 31.32
C ASP A 128 -10.84 8.31 29.79
N PHE A 129 -11.99 8.74 29.27
CA PHE A 129 -12.16 9.04 27.87
C PHE A 129 -11.38 10.30 27.46
N GLU A 130 -11.39 11.36 28.29
CA GLU A 130 -10.60 12.58 28.07
C GLU A 130 -9.10 12.24 28.02
N THR A 131 -8.62 11.39 28.91
CA THR A 131 -7.22 10.96 28.94
C THR A 131 -6.86 10.22 27.63
N GLN A 132 -7.71 9.28 27.19
CA GLN A 132 -7.52 8.55 25.94
C GLN A 132 -7.59 9.48 24.71
N PHE A 133 -8.51 10.41 24.69
CA PHE A 133 -8.65 11.44 23.66
C PHE A 133 -7.36 12.24 23.50
N LYS A 134 -6.84 12.82 24.59
CA LYS A 134 -5.58 13.58 24.58
C LYS A 134 -4.39 12.72 24.16
N GLN A 135 -4.36 11.45 24.57
CA GLN A 135 -3.32 10.50 24.17
C GLN A 135 -3.36 10.21 22.67
N ILE A 136 -4.54 10.00 22.08
CA ILE A 136 -4.69 9.77 20.63
C ILE A 136 -4.19 10.99 19.85
N LEU A 137 -4.60 12.20 20.24
CA LEU A 137 -4.16 13.45 19.58
C LEU A 137 -2.65 13.64 19.67
N TYR A 138 -2.06 13.45 20.85
CA TYR A 138 -0.62 13.53 21.04
C TYR A 138 0.14 12.53 20.18
N LYS A 139 -0.29 11.25 20.16
CA LYS A 139 0.34 10.19 19.36
C LYS A 139 0.24 10.44 17.86
N LEU A 140 -0.84 11.06 17.40
CA LEU A 140 -1.02 11.45 16.00
C LEU A 140 -0.42 12.84 15.68
N LYS A 141 0.29 13.47 16.66
CA LYS A 141 0.95 14.78 16.51
C LYS A 141 -0.01 15.88 16.04
N LEU A 142 -1.18 15.94 16.68
CA LEU A 142 -2.21 16.96 16.50
C LEU A 142 -2.23 17.87 17.73
N GLU A 143 -1.19 18.69 17.90
CA GLU A 143 -0.97 19.48 19.11
C GLU A 143 -1.68 20.84 19.07
N ASP A 144 -1.72 21.49 17.90
CA ASP A 144 -2.37 22.80 17.74
C ASP A 144 -3.86 22.62 17.35
N LEU A 145 -4.71 22.42 18.35
CA LEU A 145 -6.14 22.19 18.15
C LEU A 145 -6.89 23.42 17.59
N LYS A 146 -6.30 24.62 17.69
CA LYS A 146 -6.87 25.88 17.17
C LYS A 146 -6.55 26.12 15.69
N MET A 147 -5.69 25.28 15.09
CA MET A 147 -5.38 25.35 13.66
C MET A 147 -6.63 25.04 12.83
N LYS A 148 -6.91 25.87 11.81
CA LYS A 148 -7.98 25.59 10.84
C LYS A 148 -7.59 24.46 9.89
N VAL A 149 -8.53 23.57 9.59
CA VAL A 149 -8.31 22.39 8.74
C VAL A 149 -7.86 22.77 7.32
N LYS A 150 -8.27 23.90 6.78
CA LYS A 150 -7.79 24.40 5.48
C LYS A 150 -6.28 24.65 5.42
N ASN A 151 -5.64 24.91 6.56
CA ASN A 151 -4.20 25.17 6.65
C ASN A 151 -3.39 23.88 6.85
N MET A 152 -4.06 22.74 6.99
CA MET A 152 -3.42 21.44 7.18
C MET A 152 -2.96 20.83 5.86
N SER A 153 -1.83 20.13 5.91
CA SER A 153 -1.40 19.28 4.82
C SER A 153 -2.35 18.07 4.65
N GLY A 154 -2.34 17.43 3.47
CA GLY A 154 -3.15 16.22 3.23
C GLY A 154 -2.89 15.10 4.26
N GLY A 155 -1.62 14.89 4.65
CA GLY A 155 -1.26 13.92 5.69
C GLY A 155 -1.78 14.29 7.08
N GLN A 156 -1.78 15.58 7.44
CA GLN A 156 -2.38 16.05 8.70
C GLN A 156 -3.89 15.85 8.70
N LYS A 157 -4.59 16.18 7.59
CA LYS A 157 -6.03 15.94 7.45
C LYS A 157 -6.38 14.46 7.63
N LYS A 158 -5.58 13.56 7.07
CA LYS A 158 -5.78 12.11 7.21
C LYS A 158 -5.59 11.64 8.66
N ARG A 159 -4.57 12.17 9.36
CA ARG A 159 -4.36 11.90 10.80
C ARG A 159 -5.51 12.41 11.65
N LEU A 160 -6.05 13.59 11.35
CA LEU A 160 -7.23 14.13 12.04
C LEU A 160 -8.46 13.23 11.82
N SER A 161 -8.72 12.79 10.59
CA SER A 161 -9.82 11.86 10.31
C SER A 161 -9.67 10.54 11.08
N LEU A 162 -8.45 10.00 11.13
CA LEU A 162 -8.15 8.81 11.92
C LEU A 162 -8.39 9.06 13.41
N ALA A 163 -7.93 10.21 13.95
CA ALA A 163 -8.17 10.58 15.35
C ALA A 163 -9.67 10.62 15.69
N ILE A 164 -10.47 11.31 14.88
CA ILE A 164 -11.93 11.42 15.08
C ILE A 164 -12.58 10.04 15.16
N ILE A 165 -12.19 9.13 14.24
CA ILE A 165 -12.73 7.78 14.17
C ILE A 165 -12.32 6.95 15.39
N LEU A 166 -11.05 6.99 15.81
CA LEU A 166 -10.57 6.26 16.99
C LEU A 166 -11.24 6.78 18.28
N ILE A 167 -11.45 8.09 18.37
CA ILE A 167 -12.13 8.73 19.49
C ILE A 167 -13.60 8.31 19.56
N SER A 168 -14.27 8.12 18.43
CA SER A 168 -15.69 7.75 18.40
C SER A 168 -15.96 6.31 18.87
N LYS A 169 -14.93 5.46 19.02
CA LYS A 169 -15.00 4.05 19.47
C LYS A 169 -16.13 3.27 18.79
N PRO A 170 -16.11 3.10 17.47
CA PRO A 170 -17.18 2.38 16.77
C PRO A 170 -17.13 0.87 17.09
N ASP A 171 -18.27 0.19 16.94
CA ASP A 171 -18.35 -1.28 17.04
C ASP A 171 -17.66 -1.97 15.86
N LEU A 172 -17.82 -1.40 14.65
CA LEU A 172 -17.17 -1.83 13.42
C LEU A 172 -16.40 -0.68 12.80
N LEU A 173 -15.11 -0.86 12.65
CA LEU A 173 -14.22 0.10 12.03
C LEU A 173 -13.74 -0.39 10.66
N ILE A 174 -13.95 0.43 9.63
CA ILE A 174 -13.52 0.16 8.27
C ILE A 174 -12.41 1.15 7.92
N LEU A 175 -11.24 0.63 7.54
CA LEU A 175 -10.05 1.44 7.25
C LEU A 175 -9.53 1.18 5.83
N ASP A 176 -9.40 2.25 5.04
CA ASP A 176 -8.74 2.21 3.73
C ASP A 176 -7.35 2.85 3.83
N GLU A 177 -6.31 1.99 3.79
CA GLU A 177 -4.90 2.35 3.88
C GLU A 177 -4.59 3.28 5.09
N PRO A 178 -4.82 2.81 6.33
CA PRO A 178 -4.68 3.65 7.53
C PRO A 178 -3.24 4.04 7.83
N THR A 179 -2.27 3.27 7.36
CA THR A 179 -0.82 3.50 7.61
C THR A 179 -0.20 4.52 6.66
N ASN A 180 -0.86 4.83 5.54
CA ASN A 180 -0.36 5.82 4.58
C ASN A 180 -0.26 7.22 5.23
N HIS A 181 0.85 7.91 5.00
CA HIS A 181 1.19 9.23 5.55
C HIS A 181 1.46 9.26 7.06
N LEU A 182 1.49 8.10 7.73
CA LEU A 182 1.98 7.98 9.10
C LEU A 182 3.49 7.71 9.07
N ASP A 183 4.20 8.26 10.04
CA ASP A 183 5.58 7.84 10.26
C ASP A 183 5.61 6.55 11.10
N LEU A 184 6.77 5.93 11.13
CA LEU A 184 6.94 4.61 11.73
C LEU A 184 6.50 4.55 13.21
N GLU A 185 6.80 5.61 13.99
CA GLU A 185 6.41 5.68 15.40
C GLU A 185 4.87 5.68 15.59
N MET A 186 4.16 6.36 14.66
CA MET A 186 2.70 6.36 14.65
C MET A 186 2.14 5.00 14.21
N ILE A 187 2.76 4.35 13.22
CA ILE A 187 2.33 3.02 12.75
C ILE A 187 2.48 2.00 13.88
N GLU A 188 3.62 1.97 14.56
CA GLU A 188 3.87 1.06 15.69
C GLU A 188 2.86 1.29 16.83
N TRP A 189 2.58 2.55 17.15
CA TRP A 189 1.56 2.87 18.15
C TRP A 189 0.17 2.40 17.72
N LEU A 190 -0.20 2.58 16.44
CA LEU A 190 -1.50 2.16 15.92
C LEU A 190 -1.64 0.63 15.92
N GLU A 191 -0.57 -0.10 15.61
CA GLU A 191 -0.51 -1.56 15.75
C GLU A 191 -0.79 -1.99 17.20
N ASP A 192 -0.08 -1.38 18.16
CA ASP A 192 -0.26 -1.67 19.58
C ASP A 192 -1.67 -1.34 20.06
N TYR A 193 -2.24 -0.22 19.59
CA TYR A 193 -3.60 0.18 19.87
C TYR A 193 -4.61 -0.88 19.38
N PHE A 194 -4.56 -1.23 18.10
CA PHE A 194 -5.47 -2.23 17.55
C PHE A 194 -5.22 -3.66 18.07
N ALA A 195 -4.00 -4.00 18.46
CA ALA A 195 -3.73 -5.30 19.06
C ALA A 195 -4.40 -5.46 20.44
N LYS A 196 -4.45 -4.37 21.23
CA LYS A 196 -4.98 -4.38 22.60
C LYS A 196 -6.48 -4.15 22.69
N GLU A 197 -7.02 -3.31 21.81
CA GLU A 197 -8.45 -2.95 21.85
C GLU A 197 -9.34 -4.07 21.27
N ASN A 198 -10.47 -4.31 21.94
CA ASN A 198 -11.51 -5.23 21.49
C ASN A 198 -12.42 -4.52 20.47
N ILE A 199 -11.90 -4.29 19.27
CA ILE A 199 -12.65 -3.65 18.19
C ILE A 199 -12.80 -4.61 17.01
N THR A 200 -13.93 -4.57 16.35
CA THR A 200 -14.12 -5.29 15.08
C THR A 200 -13.58 -4.42 13.95
N LEU A 201 -12.66 -4.97 13.18
CA LEU A 201 -11.90 -4.25 12.19
C LEU A 201 -12.00 -4.91 10.82
N PHE A 202 -12.31 -4.12 9.79
CA PHE A 202 -12.18 -4.49 8.40
C PHE A 202 -11.28 -3.48 7.70
N MET A 203 -10.13 -3.93 7.20
CA MET A 203 -9.15 -3.02 6.63
C MET A 203 -8.59 -3.45 5.29
N VAL A 204 -8.24 -2.47 4.48
CA VAL A 204 -7.35 -2.62 3.32
C VAL A 204 -6.04 -1.95 3.68
N THR A 205 -4.94 -2.69 3.63
CA THR A 205 -3.60 -2.13 3.78
C THR A 205 -2.56 -2.98 3.06
N HIS A 206 -1.45 -2.35 2.71
CA HIS A 206 -0.30 -3.00 2.11
C HIS A 206 0.86 -3.17 3.10
N ASP A 207 0.71 -2.67 4.33
CA ASP A 207 1.69 -2.84 5.40
C ASP A 207 1.62 -4.26 5.99
N ARG A 208 2.62 -5.08 5.64
CA ARG A 208 2.66 -6.51 6.00
C ARG A 208 2.92 -6.75 7.48
N PHE A 209 3.69 -5.88 8.15
CA PHE A 209 3.87 -5.95 9.59
C PHE A 209 2.59 -5.61 10.33
N PHE A 210 1.86 -4.62 9.85
CA PHE A 210 0.55 -4.29 10.38
C PHE A 210 -0.42 -5.47 10.25
N LEU A 211 -0.44 -6.12 9.08
CA LEU A 211 -1.23 -7.33 8.86
C LEU A 211 -0.84 -8.47 9.79
N GLU A 212 0.47 -8.67 10.02
CA GLU A 212 1.00 -9.73 10.88
C GLU A 212 0.60 -9.54 12.35
N ARG A 213 0.66 -8.30 12.85
CA ARG A 213 0.42 -8.00 14.27
C ARG A 213 -1.04 -7.81 14.65
N VAL A 214 -1.84 -7.26 13.74
CA VAL A 214 -3.21 -6.80 14.03
C VAL A 214 -4.25 -7.79 13.58
N CYS A 215 -4.08 -8.41 12.40
CA CYS A 215 -5.11 -9.23 11.79
C CYS A 215 -5.14 -10.65 12.34
N ASN A 216 -6.35 -11.16 12.55
CA ASN A 216 -6.61 -12.56 12.89
C ASN A 216 -7.31 -13.32 11.76
N GLU A 217 -7.70 -12.62 10.68
CA GLU A 217 -8.27 -13.21 9.49
C GLU A 217 -7.92 -12.39 8.25
N ILE A 218 -7.69 -13.06 7.12
CA ILE A 218 -7.42 -12.43 5.83
C ILE A 218 -8.43 -12.92 4.81
N ILE A 219 -9.04 -11.99 4.10
CA ILE A 219 -9.92 -12.25 2.95
C ILE A 219 -9.20 -11.81 1.69
N GLU A 220 -8.94 -12.74 0.78
CA GLU A 220 -8.30 -12.47 -0.51
C GLU A 220 -9.33 -12.49 -1.64
N LEU A 221 -9.39 -11.43 -2.42
CA LEU A 221 -10.09 -11.40 -3.71
C LEU A 221 -9.09 -11.68 -4.83
N ASP A 222 -9.15 -12.88 -5.41
CA ASP A 222 -8.28 -13.29 -6.49
C ASP A 222 -9.09 -13.87 -7.66
N ASN A 223 -8.93 -13.26 -8.86
CA ASN A 223 -9.68 -13.62 -10.08
C ASN A 223 -11.21 -13.68 -9.87
N GLY A 224 -11.77 -12.70 -9.17
CA GLY A 224 -13.20 -12.60 -8.89
C GLY A 224 -13.73 -13.58 -7.84
N LYS A 225 -12.86 -14.36 -7.20
CA LYS A 225 -13.22 -15.31 -6.12
C LYS A 225 -12.68 -14.86 -4.78
N ILE A 226 -13.43 -15.15 -3.73
CA ILE A 226 -13.05 -14.91 -2.35
C ILE A 226 -12.41 -16.17 -1.76
N TYR A 227 -11.27 -15.97 -1.09
CA TYR A 227 -10.60 -16.97 -0.26
C TYR A 227 -10.43 -16.40 1.15
N GLN A 228 -10.82 -17.16 2.16
CA GLN A 228 -10.73 -16.77 3.56
C GLN A 228 -9.65 -17.59 4.27
N TYR A 229 -8.80 -16.92 5.01
CA TYR A 229 -7.68 -17.51 5.76
C TYR A 229 -7.80 -17.06 7.22
N LYS A 230 -8.04 -17.99 8.13
CA LYS A 230 -8.13 -17.73 9.58
C LYS A 230 -6.76 -17.78 10.21
N GLY A 231 -6.11 -16.64 10.25
CA GLY A 231 -4.76 -16.46 10.75
C GLY A 231 -4.18 -15.10 10.36
N ASN A 232 -2.93 -14.88 10.71
CA ASN A 232 -2.16 -13.69 10.37
C ASN A 232 -1.58 -13.73 8.95
N TYR A 233 -0.76 -12.76 8.60
CA TYR A 233 -0.20 -12.64 7.26
C TYR A 233 0.75 -13.80 6.90
N SER A 234 1.57 -14.27 7.83
CA SER A 234 2.45 -15.42 7.63
C SER A 234 1.67 -16.70 7.31
N TYR A 235 0.60 -16.96 8.05
CA TYR A 235 -0.31 -18.08 7.79
C TYR A 235 -0.98 -17.97 6.40
N TYR A 236 -1.42 -16.77 6.04
CA TYR A 236 -1.98 -16.53 4.71
C TYR A 236 -0.99 -16.87 3.60
N LEU A 237 0.28 -16.44 3.71
CA LEU A 237 1.31 -16.73 2.71
C LEU A 237 1.50 -18.24 2.53
N GLU A 238 1.66 -18.99 3.63
CA GLU A 238 1.79 -20.45 3.60
C GLU A 238 0.60 -21.11 2.90
N LYS A 239 -0.61 -20.77 3.31
CA LYS A 239 -1.83 -21.38 2.74
C LYS A 239 -2.10 -20.96 1.30
N LYS A 240 -1.73 -19.77 0.92
CA LYS A 240 -1.78 -19.32 -0.47
C LYS A 240 -0.82 -20.12 -1.36
N GLU A 241 0.41 -20.35 -0.89
CA GLU A 241 1.40 -21.17 -1.59
C GLU A 241 0.92 -22.61 -1.79
N GLU A 242 0.39 -23.25 -0.73
CA GLU A 242 -0.23 -24.57 -0.82
C GLU A 242 -1.39 -24.61 -1.84
N ARG A 243 -2.27 -23.60 -1.82
CA ARG A 243 -3.38 -23.49 -2.78
C ARG A 243 -2.87 -23.38 -4.21
N LEU A 244 -1.92 -22.48 -4.48
CA LEU A 244 -1.35 -22.28 -5.81
C LEU A 244 -0.63 -23.56 -6.32
N ALA A 245 0.11 -24.23 -5.46
CA ALA A 245 0.76 -25.50 -5.78
C ALA A 245 -0.28 -26.59 -6.15
N SER A 246 -1.38 -26.69 -5.40
CA SER A 246 -2.48 -27.63 -5.67
C SER A 246 -3.21 -27.29 -6.97
N GLU A 247 -3.49 -26.01 -7.23
CA GLU A 247 -4.09 -25.53 -8.49
C GLU A 247 -3.20 -25.86 -9.69
N ASN A 248 -1.90 -25.57 -9.60
CA ASN A 248 -0.92 -25.86 -10.66
C ASN A 248 -0.81 -27.38 -10.94
N ALA A 249 -0.73 -28.20 -9.88
CA ALA A 249 -0.74 -29.66 -10.04
C ALA A 249 -2.02 -30.18 -10.70
N SER A 250 -3.17 -29.55 -10.41
CA SER A 250 -4.45 -29.88 -11.04
C SER A 250 -4.49 -29.46 -12.52
N ILE A 251 -3.88 -28.34 -12.88
CA ILE A 251 -3.77 -27.86 -14.26
C ILE A 251 -2.81 -28.76 -15.06
N ASP A 252 -1.67 -29.16 -14.49
CA ASP A 252 -0.73 -30.09 -15.14
C ASP A 252 -1.39 -31.43 -15.42
N LYS A 253 -2.20 -31.96 -14.50
CA LYS A 253 -3.02 -33.17 -14.74
C LYS A 253 -4.03 -32.95 -15.88
N ALA A 254 -4.69 -31.79 -15.91
CA ALA A 254 -5.63 -31.43 -16.97
C ALA A 254 -4.93 -31.29 -18.32
N GLN A 255 -3.72 -30.71 -18.40
CA GLN A 255 -2.92 -30.64 -19.63
C GLN A 255 -2.52 -32.01 -20.16
N ASN A 256 -2.05 -32.88 -19.27
CA ASN A 256 -1.73 -34.27 -19.66
C ASN A 256 -2.96 -35.04 -20.19
N LEU A 257 -4.12 -34.80 -19.57
CA LEU A 257 -5.38 -35.39 -20.03
C LEU A 257 -5.84 -34.77 -21.35
N PHE A 258 -5.73 -33.45 -21.50
CA PHE A 258 -6.07 -32.73 -22.72
C PHE A 258 -5.30 -33.24 -23.93
N VAL A 259 -3.99 -33.50 -23.81
CA VAL A 259 -3.18 -34.07 -24.89
C VAL A 259 -3.74 -35.43 -25.33
N LYS A 260 -4.14 -36.29 -24.38
CA LYS A 260 -4.75 -37.62 -24.68
C LYS A 260 -6.13 -37.45 -25.33
N GLU A 261 -6.99 -36.59 -24.80
CA GLU A 261 -8.33 -36.35 -25.35
C GLU A 261 -8.30 -35.63 -26.69
N LEU A 262 -7.32 -34.75 -26.93
CA LEU A 262 -7.10 -34.12 -28.24
C LEU A 262 -6.73 -35.14 -29.30
N ALA A 263 -5.86 -36.11 -28.97
CA ALA A 263 -5.53 -37.20 -29.85
C ALA A 263 -6.77 -38.06 -30.18
N TRP A 264 -7.64 -38.28 -29.19
CA TRP A 264 -8.92 -38.99 -29.42
C TRP A 264 -9.89 -38.15 -30.27
N MET A 265 -9.99 -36.84 -30.05
CA MET A 265 -10.82 -35.93 -30.84
C MET A 265 -10.39 -35.87 -32.32
N ARG A 266 -9.09 -35.93 -32.59
CA ARG A 266 -8.54 -35.93 -33.98
C ARG A 266 -8.75 -37.21 -34.73
N ARG A 267 -8.95 -38.38 -34.05
CA ARG A 267 -9.22 -39.65 -34.73
C ARG A 267 -10.62 -39.65 -35.34
N GLN A 268 -10.75 -40.13 -36.57
CA GLN A 268 -12.04 -40.34 -37.21
C GLN A 268 -12.83 -41.46 -36.50
N PRO A 269 -14.16 -41.34 -36.35
CA PRO A 269 -14.99 -42.41 -35.81
C PRO A 269 -14.88 -43.64 -36.72
N LYS A 270 -14.85 -44.84 -36.12
CA LYS A 270 -14.94 -46.09 -36.89
C LYS A 270 -16.29 -46.15 -37.62
N ALA A 271 -16.31 -46.75 -38.82
CA ALA A 271 -17.51 -46.87 -39.65
C ALA A 271 -18.75 -47.30 -38.82
N ARG A 272 -19.86 -46.57 -38.96
CA ARG A 272 -21.15 -46.74 -38.26
C ARG A 272 -21.24 -46.36 -36.77
N THR A 273 -20.25 -45.61 -36.20
CA THR A 273 -20.36 -45.11 -34.82
C THR A 273 -20.15 -43.59 -34.78
N THR A 274 -20.94 -42.89 -33.95
CA THR A 274 -20.75 -41.49 -33.64
C THR A 274 -19.88 -41.36 -32.40
N LYS A 275 -19.11 -40.26 -32.28
CA LYS A 275 -18.37 -39.95 -31.05
C LYS A 275 -19.33 -39.66 -29.90
N SER A 276 -19.02 -40.18 -28.72
CA SER A 276 -19.80 -39.89 -27.50
C SER A 276 -19.90 -38.38 -27.25
N LYS A 277 -21.12 -37.87 -27.17
CA LYS A 277 -21.38 -36.45 -26.92
C LYS A 277 -20.87 -36.03 -25.54
N SER A 278 -21.09 -36.85 -24.50
CA SER A 278 -20.58 -36.61 -23.17
C SER A 278 -19.07 -36.41 -23.12
N ARG A 279 -18.31 -37.28 -23.85
CA ARG A 279 -16.85 -37.15 -23.88
C ARG A 279 -16.36 -35.94 -24.70
N GLN A 280 -17.17 -35.45 -25.64
CA GLN A 280 -16.90 -34.20 -26.36
C GLN A 280 -17.13 -33.02 -25.41
N ASP A 281 -18.18 -33.03 -24.60
CA ASP A 281 -18.46 -31.98 -23.60
C ASP A 281 -17.35 -31.96 -22.54
N ASP A 282 -16.94 -33.15 -22.03
CA ASP A 282 -15.81 -33.28 -21.10
C ASP A 282 -14.49 -32.75 -21.69
N PHE A 283 -14.26 -32.94 -23.00
CA PHE A 283 -13.08 -32.39 -23.66
C PHE A 283 -12.99 -30.89 -23.59
N TYR A 284 -14.11 -30.15 -23.75
CA TYR A 284 -14.10 -28.71 -23.67
C TYR A 284 -13.84 -28.22 -22.24
N VAL A 285 -14.37 -28.90 -21.23
CA VAL A 285 -14.10 -28.59 -19.81
C VAL A 285 -12.60 -28.83 -19.49
N ILE A 286 -12.04 -29.95 -19.96
CA ILE A 286 -10.62 -30.28 -19.79
C ILE A 286 -9.74 -29.25 -20.50
N LYS A 287 -10.13 -28.84 -21.72
CA LYS A 287 -9.44 -27.80 -22.49
C LYS A 287 -9.39 -26.48 -21.75
N GLU A 288 -10.54 -25.99 -21.29
CA GLU A 288 -10.64 -24.74 -20.54
C GLU A 288 -9.74 -24.78 -19.29
N LYS A 289 -9.79 -25.88 -18.53
CA LYS A 289 -8.93 -26.07 -17.37
C LYS A 289 -7.45 -26.16 -17.71
N ALA A 290 -7.07 -26.82 -18.80
CA ALA A 290 -5.69 -26.92 -19.25
C ALA A 290 -5.12 -25.59 -19.77
N GLU A 291 -5.97 -24.74 -20.35
CA GLU A 291 -5.60 -23.41 -20.84
C GLU A 291 -5.59 -22.33 -19.73
N SER A 292 -6.13 -22.62 -18.55
CA SER A 292 -6.22 -21.68 -17.42
C SER A 292 -4.90 -21.47 -16.67
N ARG A 293 -3.77 -22.03 -17.16
CA ARG A 293 -2.47 -21.89 -16.51
C ARG A 293 -2.06 -20.44 -16.37
N ARG A 294 -1.83 -20.01 -15.14
CA ARG A 294 -1.17 -18.74 -14.87
C ARG A 294 0.25 -18.80 -15.42
N LYS A 295 0.60 -17.88 -16.30
CA LYS A 295 2.00 -17.70 -16.71
C LYS A 295 2.73 -16.94 -15.58
N GLU A 296 3.14 -17.64 -14.56
CA GLU A 296 4.17 -17.14 -13.64
C GLU A 296 5.52 -17.36 -14.31
N ASN A 297 5.91 -16.44 -15.17
CA ASN A 297 7.27 -16.38 -15.66
C ASN A 297 8.15 -15.73 -14.59
N VAL A 298 8.49 -16.48 -13.56
CA VAL A 298 9.62 -16.14 -12.68
C VAL A 298 10.89 -16.48 -13.44
N VAL A 299 11.31 -15.58 -14.31
CA VAL A 299 12.64 -15.67 -14.94
C VAL A 299 13.59 -14.93 -13.99
N GLU A 300 14.56 -15.63 -13.43
CA GLU A 300 15.71 -15.00 -12.77
C GLU A 300 16.37 -14.02 -13.74
N LEU A 301 16.53 -12.79 -13.30
CA LEU A 301 17.06 -11.72 -14.13
C LEU A 301 18.53 -11.49 -13.82
N GLU A 302 19.41 -12.05 -14.62
CA GLU A 302 20.80 -11.63 -14.63
C GLU A 302 20.91 -10.31 -15.43
N ILE A 303 20.56 -9.17 -14.80
CA ILE A 303 20.60 -7.83 -15.44
C ILE A 303 22.06 -7.47 -15.77
N ASN A 304 22.30 -7.12 -17.03
CA ASN A 304 23.58 -6.62 -17.46
C ASN A 304 23.56 -5.09 -17.42
N MET A 305 24.31 -4.51 -16.49
CA MET A 305 24.41 -3.06 -16.32
C MET A 305 25.67 -2.51 -16.98
N GLU A 306 25.60 -1.26 -17.38
CA GLU A 306 26.80 -0.51 -17.77
C GLU A 306 27.80 -0.51 -16.62
N ARG A 307 29.09 -0.63 -16.97
CA ARG A 307 30.17 -0.76 -16.01
C ARG A 307 30.25 0.50 -15.15
N MET A 308 30.02 0.39 -13.85
CA MET A 308 30.27 1.47 -12.90
C MET A 308 31.78 1.69 -12.75
N GLY A 309 32.19 2.95 -12.86
CA GLY A 309 33.57 3.37 -12.55
C GLY A 309 33.93 3.21 -11.07
N SER A 310 35.13 3.64 -10.69
CA SER A 310 35.55 3.62 -9.28
C SER A 310 34.89 4.71 -8.43
N LYS A 311 34.46 5.82 -9.04
CA LYS A 311 33.69 6.88 -8.38
C LYS A 311 32.23 6.70 -8.69
N ILE A 312 31.42 6.57 -7.64
CA ILE A 312 29.96 6.41 -7.74
C ILE A 312 29.30 7.75 -7.43
N ILE A 313 28.96 8.02 -6.20
CA ILE A 313 28.50 9.33 -5.73
C ILE A 313 29.27 9.64 -4.44
N GLU A 314 29.83 10.82 -4.38
CA GLU A 314 30.57 11.30 -3.22
C GLU A 314 29.96 12.62 -2.74
N MET A 315 29.59 12.66 -1.48
CA MET A 315 29.06 13.82 -0.79
C MET A 315 30.11 14.33 0.18
N VAL A 316 30.45 15.61 0.08
CA VAL A 316 31.52 16.20 0.88
C VAL A 316 30.99 17.40 1.65
N LYS A 317 30.94 17.29 2.98
CA LYS A 317 30.56 18.35 3.93
C LYS A 317 29.30 19.11 3.52
N LEU A 318 28.25 18.35 3.22
CA LEU A 318 26.97 18.93 2.83
C LEU A 318 26.28 19.60 4.00
N ASN A 319 25.86 20.83 3.77
CA ASN A 319 24.99 21.58 4.70
C ASN A 319 23.77 22.09 3.95
N LYS A 320 22.61 22.01 4.61
CA LYS A 320 21.36 22.54 4.08
C LYS A 320 20.45 22.99 5.20
N ASP A 321 20.12 24.27 5.19
CA ASP A 321 19.21 24.92 6.14
C ASP A 321 17.98 25.48 5.42
N PHE A 322 16.85 25.45 6.11
CA PHE A 322 15.66 26.22 5.80
C PHE A 322 15.36 27.15 6.98
N PRO A 323 14.56 28.23 6.79
CA PRO A 323 14.33 29.21 7.85
C PRO A 323 13.92 28.61 9.20
N ASP A 324 13.20 27.50 9.18
CA ASP A 324 12.62 26.88 10.38
C ASP A 324 13.34 25.61 10.84
N ARG A 325 14.32 25.09 10.08
CA ARG A 325 14.97 23.79 10.38
C ARG A 325 16.26 23.54 9.60
N THR A 326 17.19 22.86 10.25
CA THR A 326 18.40 22.30 9.63
C THR A 326 18.09 20.90 9.06
N ILE A 327 18.44 20.67 7.80
CA ILE A 327 18.23 19.38 7.11
C ILE A 327 19.50 18.54 7.07
N LEU A 328 20.63 19.17 6.80
CA LEU A 328 21.95 18.52 6.75
C LEU A 328 22.97 19.38 7.47
N LYS A 329 23.82 18.74 8.28
CA LYS A 329 24.92 19.38 9.00
C LYS A 329 26.20 18.59 8.79
N ASP A 330 27.13 19.17 8.02
CA ASP A 330 28.47 18.63 7.74
C ASP A 330 28.46 17.15 7.27
N PHE A 331 27.44 16.75 6.50
CA PHE A 331 27.26 15.37 6.08
C PHE A 331 28.22 15.01 4.95
N SER A 332 28.98 13.91 5.14
CA SER A 332 29.90 13.37 4.15
C SER A 332 29.71 11.87 4.01
N TYR A 333 29.63 11.40 2.77
CA TYR A 333 29.49 9.98 2.47
C TYR A 333 30.01 9.65 1.07
N SER A 334 30.57 8.45 0.89
CA SER A 334 31.02 7.96 -0.41
C SER A 334 30.41 6.58 -0.68
N PHE A 335 29.50 6.52 -1.65
CA PHE A 335 28.80 5.28 -2.00
C PHE A 335 29.76 4.23 -2.55
N GLN A 336 29.55 3.00 -2.11
CA GLN A 336 30.27 1.82 -2.59
C GLN A 336 29.46 1.13 -3.71
N ARG A 337 30.14 0.33 -4.53
CA ARG A 337 29.50 -0.40 -5.61
C ARG A 337 28.55 -1.48 -5.09
N GLY A 338 27.32 -1.49 -5.59
CA GLY A 338 26.30 -2.47 -5.21
C GLY A 338 25.71 -2.27 -3.81
N GLU A 339 25.99 -1.14 -3.18
CA GLU A 339 25.48 -0.78 -1.86
C GLU A 339 23.97 -0.57 -1.87
N ARG A 340 23.30 -1.05 -0.83
CA ARG A 340 21.85 -1.02 -0.69
C ARG A 340 21.45 -0.32 0.59
N ILE A 341 21.15 0.97 0.49
CA ILE A 341 20.91 1.84 1.63
C ILE A 341 19.42 2.14 1.76
N GLY A 342 18.88 1.94 2.97
CA GLY A 342 17.57 2.39 3.37
C GLY A 342 17.63 3.73 4.10
N ILE A 343 16.69 4.61 3.85
CA ILE A 343 16.53 5.86 4.58
C ILE A 343 15.30 5.77 5.46
N ILE A 344 15.49 5.96 6.77
CA ILE A 344 14.41 5.99 7.76
C ILE A 344 14.46 7.27 8.59
N GLY A 345 13.34 7.65 9.18
CA GLY A 345 13.23 8.83 10.06
C GLY A 345 11.83 9.41 10.06
N LYS A 346 11.57 10.31 11.01
CA LYS A 346 10.27 10.99 11.16
C LYS A 346 9.89 11.78 9.91
N ASN A 347 8.61 12.02 9.72
CA ASN A 347 8.15 12.87 8.64
C ASN A 347 8.64 14.31 8.86
N GLY A 348 9.10 14.95 7.78
CA GLY A 348 9.63 16.31 7.85
C GLY A 348 11.11 16.43 8.24
N THR A 349 11.84 15.32 8.50
CA THR A 349 13.28 15.36 8.80
C THR A 349 14.18 15.66 7.61
N GLY A 350 13.62 15.79 6.39
CA GLY A 350 14.38 16.20 5.21
C GLY A 350 14.80 15.08 4.27
N LYS A 351 14.21 13.87 4.40
CA LYS A 351 14.53 12.70 3.54
C LYS A 351 14.44 13.03 2.04
N SER A 352 13.31 13.56 1.57
CA SER A 352 13.13 13.92 0.15
C SER A 352 14.03 15.11 -0.25
N THR A 353 14.32 16.04 0.65
CA THR A 353 15.30 17.13 0.39
C THR A 353 16.69 16.57 0.17
N PHE A 354 17.11 15.60 0.97
CA PHE A 354 18.38 14.89 0.79
C PHE A 354 18.47 14.21 -0.58
N LEU A 355 17.42 13.49 -1.00
CA LEU A 355 17.36 12.88 -2.33
C LEU A 355 17.45 13.91 -3.45
N ASN A 356 16.80 15.05 -3.30
CA ASN A 356 16.85 16.15 -4.26
C ASN A 356 18.23 16.82 -4.33
N ILE A 357 18.97 16.87 -3.21
CA ILE A 357 20.36 17.34 -3.20
C ILE A 357 21.27 16.33 -3.89
N LEU A 358 21.11 15.04 -3.60
CA LEU A 358 21.88 13.96 -4.20
C LEU A 358 21.69 13.90 -5.72
N THR A 359 20.48 14.14 -6.21
CA THR A 359 20.16 14.22 -7.65
C THR A 359 20.46 15.60 -8.25
N GLN A 360 21.04 16.53 -7.48
CA GLN A 360 21.37 17.90 -7.87
C GLN A 360 20.17 18.75 -8.34
N THR A 361 18.96 18.35 -7.99
CA THR A 361 17.73 19.12 -8.23
C THR A 361 17.67 20.34 -7.30
N ILE A 362 18.17 20.20 -6.07
CA ILE A 362 18.35 21.28 -5.08
C ILE A 362 19.85 21.41 -4.78
N GLN A 363 20.35 22.64 -4.76
CA GLN A 363 21.73 22.90 -4.38
C GLN A 363 21.88 22.92 -2.84
N PRO A 364 22.96 22.33 -2.29
CA PRO A 364 23.30 22.50 -0.89
C PRO A 364 23.74 23.94 -0.62
N ASP A 365 23.65 24.39 0.62
CA ASP A 365 24.11 25.73 1.02
C ASP A 365 25.65 25.78 1.11
N SER A 366 26.27 24.65 1.46
CA SER A 366 27.71 24.44 1.38
C SER A 366 28.04 22.96 1.17
N GLY A 367 29.27 22.69 0.79
CA GLY A 367 29.72 21.35 0.39
C GLY A 367 29.46 21.08 -1.09
N LYS A 368 29.64 19.83 -1.51
CA LYS A 368 29.44 19.43 -2.92
C LYS A 368 29.03 17.97 -3.04
N VAL A 369 28.24 17.68 -4.09
CA VAL A 369 27.92 16.33 -4.55
C VAL A 369 28.70 16.09 -5.85
N ILE A 370 29.49 15.03 -5.88
CA ILE A 370 30.27 14.60 -7.04
C ILE A 370 29.68 13.30 -7.53
N ILE A 371 29.14 13.29 -8.75
CA ILE A 371 28.56 12.11 -9.40
C ILE A 371 29.56 11.60 -10.42
N GLY A 372 29.88 10.32 -10.41
CA GLY A 372 30.80 9.70 -11.38
C GLY A 372 30.21 9.72 -12.80
N ASP A 373 31.07 9.94 -13.81
CA ASP A 373 30.66 10.11 -15.22
C ASP A 373 29.88 8.90 -15.79
N THR A 374 30.06 7.71 -15.21
CA THR A 374 29.39 6.47 -15.62
C THR A 374 28.11 6.19 -14.87
N ILE A 375 27.71 7.07 -13.95
CA ILE A 375 26.53 6.86 -13.13
C ILE A 375 25.29 7.34 -13.85
N LYS A 376 24.33 6.42 -13.98
CA LYS A 376 23.02 6.64 -14.53
C LYS A 376 21.98 6.49 -13.43
N ILE A 377 21.47 7.62 -12.94
CA ILE A 377 20.50 7.65 -11.86
C ILE A 377 19.11 7.39 -12.42
N GLY A 378 18.41 6.42 -11.84
CA GLY A 378 16.97 6.25 -11.98
C GLY A 378 16.28 6.73 -10.70
N TYR A 379 15.36 7.66 -10.80
CA TYR A 379 14.68 8.22 -9.62
C TYR A 379 13.17 8.05 -9.73
N TYR A 380 12.62 7.21 -8.85
CA TYR A 380 11.19 7.07 -8.65
C TYR A 380 10.74 8.04 -7.55
N THR A 381 9.98 9.05 -7.94
CA THR A 381 9.49 10.11 -7.04
C THR A 381 8.00 9.92 -6.70
N GLN A 382 7.54 10.55 -5.64
CA GLN A 382 6.11 10.55 -5.28
C GLN A 382 5.22 11.25 -6.31
N SER A 383 5.76 12.19 -7.11
CA SER A 383 4.99 12.98 -8.08
C SER A 383 4.44 12.17 -9.27
N GLY A 384 5.06 11.01 -9.57
CA GLY A 384 4.63 10.15 -10.66
C GLY A 384 4.92 10.70 -12.07
N ILE A 385 4.19 10.19 -13.07
CA ILE A 385 4.23 10.66 -14.46
C ILE A 385 2.91 11.34 -14.85
N ASN A 386 3.00 12.30 -15.78
CA ASN A 386 1.86 12.95 -16.40
C ASN A 386 1.81 12.59 -17.90
N PRO A 387 1.25 11.43 -18.27
CA PRO A 387 1.18 11.00 -19.65
C PRO A 387 0.23 11.88 -20.46
N LYS A 388 0.48 11.98 -21.76
CA LYS A 388 -0.40 12.69 -22.68
C LYS A 388 -1.66 11.88 -22.92
N GLN A 389 -2.79 12.58 -23.14
CA GLN A 389 -4.05 11.95 -23.50
C GLN A 389 -3.92 11.14 -24.81
N GLY A 390 -4.57 9.97 -24.88
CA GLY A 390 -4.58 9.12 -26.06
C GLY A 390 -3.33 8.23 -26.21
N GLN A 391 -2.40 8.23 -25.25
CA GLN A 391 -1.25 7.31 -25.29
C GLN A 391 -1.63 5.92 -24.77
N LYS A 392 -1.08 4.88 -25.41
CA LYS A 392 -1.16 3.51 -24.90
C LYS A 392 -0.06 3.25 -23.87
N VAL A 393 -0.31 2.33 -22.95
CA VAL A 393 0.65 1.94 -21.91
C VAL A 393 2.00 1.53 -22.50
N ILE A 394 2.00 0.72 -23.57
CA ILE A 394 3.23 0.26 -24.22
C ILE A 394 4.00 1.38 -24.92
N ASP A 395 3.31 2.40 -25.42
CA ASP A 395 3.96 3.52 -26.11
C ASP A 395 4.68 4.41 -25.10
N ILE A 396 4.08 4.63 -23.92
CA ILE A 396 4.69 5.41 -22.84
C ILE A 396 6.02 4.79 -22.39
N ILE A 397 6.05 3.48 -22.10
CA ILE A 397 7.31 2.86 -21.64
C ILE A 397 8.40 2.90 -22.70
N LYS A 398 8.02 2.75 -24.00
CA LYS A 398 8.98 2.80 -25.11
C LYS A 398 9.62 4.18 -25.32
N GLU A 399 9.00 5.26 -24.86
CA GLU A 399 9.63 6.59 -24.86
C GLU A 399 10.86 6.65 -23.96
N TYR A 400 10.92 5.81 -22.90
CA TYR A 400 12.01 5.75 -21.94
C TYR A 400 13.05 4.66 -22.24
N GLY A 401 12.64 3.59 -22.94
CA GLY A 401 13.52 2.51 -23.34
C GLY A 401 12.78 1.35 -24.00
N GLU A 402 13.44 0.64 -24.88
CA GLU A 402 12.85 -0.49 -25.60
C GLU A 402 13.13 -1.83 -24.93
N TYR A 403 14.25 -1.97 -24.21
CA TYR A 403 14.67 -3.19 -23.54
C TYR A 403 15.68 -2.96 -22.43
N ILE A 404 15.76 -3.91 -21.50
CA ILE A 404 16.84 -4.02 -20.51
C ILE A 404 17.78 -5.15 -20.98
N PRO A 405 19.09 -4.89 -21.10
CA PRO A 405 20.06 -5.93 -21.45
C PRO A 405 20.23 -6.91 -20.28
N LEU A 406 20.33 -8.20 -20.60
CA LEU A 406 20.67 -9.27 -19.68
C LEU A 406 22.04 -9.85 -19.99
N THR A 407 22.60 -10.63 -19.05
CA THR A 407 23.82 -11.38 -19.30
C THR A 407 23.64 -12.36 -20.47
N LYS A 408 24.75 -12.76 -21.09
CA LYS A 408 24.78 -13.68 -22.26
C LYS A 408 24.01 -13.18 -23.49
N GLY A 409 23.88 -11.83 -23.65
CA GLY A 409 23.27 -11.23 -24.84
C GLY A 409 21.72 -11.37 -24.91
N LYS A 410 21.08 -11.80 -23.83
CA LYS A 410 19.61 -11.79 -23.73
C LYS A 410 19.12 -10.38 -23.45
N ILE A 411 17.84 -10.13 -23.70
CA ILE A 411 17.17 -8.87 -23.41
C ILE A 411 15.80 -9.14 -22.78
N ILE A 412 15.33 -8.18 -21.97
CA ILE A 412 13.91 -8.06 -21.59
C ILE A 412 13.34 -6.88 -22.36
N SER A 413 12.37 -7.12 -23.23
CA SER A 413 11.67 -6.04 -23.92
C SER A 413 10.76 -5.24 -23.00
N ALA A 414 10.38 -4.03 -23.42
CA ALA A 414 9.41 -3.20 -22.71
C ALA A 414 8.10 -3.96 -22.44
N SER A 415 7.61 -4.75 -23.39
CA SER A 415 6.41 -5.58 -23.22
C SER A 415 6.59 -6.67 -22.15
N GLN A 416 7.75 -7.35 -22.12
CA GLN A 416 8.04 -8.36 -21.11
C GLN A 416 8.21 -7.76 -19.71
N LEU A 417 8.80 -6.58 -19.61
CA LEU A 417 8.88 -5.86 -18.33
C LEU A 417 7.47 -5.47 -17.83
N LEU A 418 6.62 -4.94 -18.71
CA LEU A 418 5.23 -4.64 -18.38
C LEU A 418 4.46 -5.90 -17.96
N GLU A 419 4.64 -7.03 -18.66
CA GLU A 419 4.01 -8.31 -18.30
C GLU A 419 4.46 -8.78 -16.91
N ARG A 420 5.76 -8.66 -16.59
CA ARG A 420 6.28 -8.95 -15.26
C ARG A 420 5.66 -8.08 -14.17
N PHE A 421 5.43 -6.81 -14.46
CA PHE A 421 4.73 -5.87 -13.59
C PHE A 421 3.21 -5.90 -13.76
N LEU A 422 2.66 -7.06 -14.15
CA LEU A 422 1.23 -7.38 -14.18
C LEU A 422 0.39 -6.55 -15.18
N PHE A 423 1.00 -6.05 -16.24
CA PHE A 423 0.29 -5.55 -17.40
C PHE A 423 0.20 -6.65 -18.45
N ASP A 424 -0.93 -7.34 -18.53
CA ASP A 424 -1.16 -8.33 -19.57
C ASP A 424 -1.18 -7.71 -20.98
N ALA A 425 -1.10 -8.56 -22.02
CA ALA A 425 -1.01 -8.10 -23.40
C ALA A 425 -2.17 -7.17 -23.79
N LYS A 426 -3.39 -7.38 -23.26
CA LYS A 426 -4.54 -6.53 -23.54
C LYS A 426 -4.36 -5.15 -22.90
N LYS A 427 -3.97 -5.10 -21.63
CA LYS A 427 -3.72 -3.85 -20.89
C LYS A 427 -2.57 -3.01 -21.46
N GLN A 428 -1.55 -3.65 -22.03
CA GLN A 428 -0.43 -2.93 -22.65
C GLN A 428 -0.88 -2.05 -23.82
N TYR A 429 -1.96 -2.44 -24.52
CA TYR A 429 -2.53 -1.69 -25.65
C TYR A 429 -3.74 -0.84 -25.28
N ASP A 430 -4.17 -0.83 -24.00
CA ASP A 430 -5.18 0.09 -23.50
C ASP A 430 -4.60 1.52 -23.38
N PHE A 431 -5.51 2.50 -23.40
CA PHE A 431 -5.16 3.89 -23.17
C PHE A 431 -4.88 4.15 -21.69
N VAL A 432 -3.92 5.04 -21.42
CA VAL A 432 -3.47 5.35 -20.08
C VAL A 432 -4.56 5.91 -19.17
N GLU A 433 -5.55 6.59 -19.72
CA GLU A 433 -6.69 7.17 -18.99
C GLU A 433 -7.58 6.10 -18.33
N LYS A 434 -7.49 4.85 -18.80
CA LYS A 434 -8.22 3.71 -18.22
C LYS A 434 -7.52 3.07 -17.03
N LEU A 435 -6.30 3.50 -16.74
CA LEU A 435 -5.53 2.97 -15.61
C LEU A 435 -6.03 3.54 -14.29
N SER A 436 -6.10 2.70 -13.27
CA SER A 436 -6.25 3.15 -11.88
C SER A 436 -4.99 3.88 -11.40
N GLY A 437 -5.09 4.66 -10.32
CA GLY A 437 -3.96 5.37 -9.73
C GLY A 437 -2.78 4.44 -9.42
N GLY A 438 -3.03 3.29 -8.82
CA GLY A 438 -1.99 2.29 -8.54
C GLY A 438 -1.38 1.66 -9.80
N GLU A 439 -2.17 1.47 -10.86
CA GLU A 439 -1.65 1.00 -12.16
C GLU A 439 -0.77 2.08 -12.82
N LEU A 440 -1.14 3.34 -12.69
CA LEU A 440 -0.33 4.46 -13.21
C LEU A 440 1.02 4.56 -12.47
N LYS A 441 1.03 4.41 -11.15
CA LYS A 441 2.25 4.36 -10.34
C LYS A 441 3.14 3.18 -10.71
N ARG A 442 2.55 2.03 -10.95
CA ARG A 442 3.25 0.83 -11.43
C ARG A 442 3.84 1.02 -12.83
N LEU A 443 3.11 1.67 -13.74
CA LEU A 443 3.65 2.05 -15.05
C LEU A 443 4.84 3.00 -14.90
N TYR A 444 4.73 4.01 -14.04
CA TYR A 444 5.82 4.94 -13.74
C TYR A 444 7.07 4.20 -13.24
N LEU A 445 6.91 3.26 -12.33
CA LEU A 445 8.03 2.42 -11.90
C LEU A 445 8.70 1.70 -13.08
N CYS A 446 7.91 1.10 -13.98
CA CYS A 446 8.44 0.46 -15.18
C CYS A 446 9.21 1.43 -16.08
N THR A 447 8.77 2.71 -16.21
CA THR A 447 9.50 3.71 -17.00
C THR A 447 10.85 4.10 -16.41
N VAL A 448 10.98 4.02 -15.08
CA VAL A 448 12.28 4.22 -14.41
C VAL A 448 13.19 3.01 -14.61
N LEU A 449 12.66 1.79 -14.45
CA LEU A 449 13.45 0.57 -14.54
C LEU A 449 13.92 0.25 -15.97
N ILE A 450 13.10 0.53 -17.00
CA ILE A 450 13.45 0.24 -18.40
C ILE A 450 14.68 1.01 -18.87
N GLN A 451 14.97 2.16 -18.26
CA GLN A 451 16.14 2.96 -18.56
C GLN A 451 17.45 2.28 -18.14
N ASN A 452 17.37 1.15 -17.47
CA ASN A 452 18.50 0.38 -16.94
C ASN A 452 19.50 1.25 -16.14
N PRO A 453 19.02 1.98 -15.08
CA PRO A 453 19.89 2.78 -14.24
C PRO A 453 20.89 1.87 -13.50
N ASN A 454 22.08 2.37 -13.16
CA ASN A 454 23.02 1.66 -12.30
C ASN A 454 23.05 2.23 -10.85
N PHE A 455 22.39 3.35 -10.64
CA PHE A 455 22.06 3.89 -9.31
C PHE A 455 20.56 4.18 -9.25
N LEU A 456 19.82 3.40 -8.45
CA LEU A 456 18.38 3.48 -8.37
C LEU A 456 17.96 4.12 -7.04
N ILE A 457 17.14 5.16 -7.13
CA ILE A 457 16.53 5.85 -5.99
C ILE A 457 15.02 5.60 -6.01
N LEU A 458 14.48 5.12 -4.89
CA LEU A 458 13.06 4.88 -4.71
C LEU A 458 12.55 5.69 -3.51
N ASP A 459 11.70 6.68 -3.76
CA ASP A 459 11.10 7.52 -2.70
C ASP A 459 9.67 7.04 -2.43
N GLU A 460 9.48 6.33 -1.31
CA GLU A 460 8.22 5.72 -0.85
C GLU A 460 7.51 4.87 -1.91
N PRO A 461 8.19 3.88 -2.53
CA PRO A 461 7.58 3.08 -3.59
C PRO A 461 6.44 2.18 -3.08
N THR A 462 6.39 1.93 -1.77
CA THR A 462 5.45 1.01 -1.12
C THR A 462 4.07 1.61 -0.89
N ASN A 463 3.94 2.93 -0.83
CA ASN A 463 2.69 3.60 -0.48
C ASN A 463 1.56 3.42 -1.51
N ASP A 464 1.89 3.18 -2.78
CA ASP A 464 0.93 3.18 -3.88
C ASP A 464 0.84 1.82 -4.61
N LEU A 465 1.66 0.84 -4.19
CA LEU A 465 1.73 -0.46 -4.82
C LEU A 465 1.03 -1.53 -3.97
N ASP A 466 0.24 -2.39 -4.62
CA ASP A 466 -0.35 -3.53 -3.92
C ASP A 466 0.70 -4.59 -3.56
N ILE A 467 0.37 -5.47 -2.61
CA ILE A 467 1.27 -6.52 -2.10
C ILE A 467 1.82 -7.41 -3.23
N VAL A 468 1.00 -7.68 -4.27
CA VAL A 468 1.43 -8.52 -5.41
C VAL A 468 2.49 -7.79 -6.23
N THR A 469 2.28 -6.50 -6.50
CA THR A 469 3.26 -5.65 -7.21
C THR A 469 4.52 -5.44 -6.37
N LEU A 470 4.39 -5.28 -5.05
CA LEU A 470 5.54 -5.18 -4.13
C LEU A 470 6.41 -6.44 -4.19
N ASN A 471 5.81 -7.63 -4.21
CA ASN A 471 6.55 -8.88 -4.35
C ASN A 471 7.31 -8.95 -5.69
N VAL A 472 6.71 -8.45 -6.78
CA VAL A 472 7.40 -8.36 -8.08
C VAL A 472 8.57 -7.37 -8.03
N LEU A 473 8.37 -6.21 -7.41
CA LEU A 473 9.43 -5.22 -7.23
C LEU A 473 10.57 -5.77 -6.37
N GLU A 474 10.27 -6.41 -5.25
CA GLU A 474 11.27 -7.06 -4.40
C GLU A 474 12.09 -8.09 -5.16
N SER A 475 11.42 -8.99 -5.91
CA SER A 475 12.12 -9.97 -6.75
C SER A 475 13.02 -9.30 -7.78
N PHE A 476 12.58 -8.21 -8.40
CA PHE A 476 13.41 -7.44 -9.34
C PHE A 476 14.61 -6.82 -8.64
N LEU A 477 14.41 -6.21 -7.45
CA LEU A 477 15.48 -5.54 -6.72
C LEU A 477 16.50 -6.51 -6.13
N LEU A 478 16.10 -7.73 -5.77
CA LEU A 478 17.05 -8.78 -5.34
C LEU A 478 18.02 -9.17 -6.46
N ASP A 479 17.54 -9.22 -7.70
CA ASP A 479 18.34 -9.50 -8.90
C ASP A 479 19.11 -8.25 -9.42
N TYR A 480 18.81 -7.06 -8.87
CA TYR A 480 19.38 -5.80 -9.34
C TYR A 480 20.82 -5.61 -8.82
N PRO A 481 21.84 -5.52 -9.71
CA PRO A 481 23.24 -5.49 -9.31
C PRO A 481 23.79 -4.08 -9.03
N GLY A 482 23.00 -3.02 -9.22
CA GLY A 482 23.37 -1.63 -9.03
C GLY A 482 23.30 -1.15 -7.59
N CYS A 483 23.66 0.11 -7.37
CA CYS A 483 23.44 0.77 -6.09
C CYS A 483 21.95 1.10 -5.92
N LEU A 484 21.44 0.90 -4.72
CA LEU A 484 20.05 1.14 -4.36
C LEU A 484 19.96 2.08 -3.16
N LEU A 485 19.14 3.12 -3.28
CA LEU A 485 18.80 4.02 -2.19
C LEU A 485 17.28 4.07 -2.07
N VAL A 486 16.74 3.66 -0.93
CA VAL A 486 15.30 3.53 -0.72
C VAL A 486 14.85 4.32 0.50
N VAL A 487 13.84 5.16 0.32
CA VAL A 487 13.05 5.71 1.43
C VAL A 487 11.78 4.89 1.52
N SER A 488 11.52 4.25 2.65
CA SER A 488 10.27 3.54 2.89
C SER A 488 9.96 3.43 4.38
N HIS A 489 8.67 3.37 4.68
CA HIS A 489 8.14 3.01 6.00
C HIS A 489 7.73 1.53 6.08
N ASP A 490 7.78 0.79 4.97
CA ASP A 490 7.55 -0.66 4.95
C ASP A 490 8.78 -1.41 5.48
N ARG A 491 8.70 -1.84 6.71
CA ARG A 491 9.77 -2.56 7.42
C ARG A 491 10.14 -3.88 6.75
N TYR A 492 9.14 -4.63 6.26
CA TYR A 492 9.35 -5.89 5.57
C TYR A 492 10.13 -5.71 4.27
N PHE A 493 9.79 -4.66 3.52
CA PHE A 493 10.52 -4.28 2.31
C PHE A 493 11.97 -3.90 2.63
N MET A 494 12.17 -3.09 3.68
CA MET A 494 13.49 -2.66 4.12
C MET A 494 14.36 -3.83 4.55
N ASP A 495 13.85 -4.72 5.41
CA ASP A 495 14.60 -5.90 5.89
C ASP A 495 15.04 -6.83 4.77
N LYS A 496 14.24 -6.93 3.71
CA LYS A 496 14.51 -7.83 2.59
C LYS A 496 15.49 -7.27 1.56
N ILE A 497 15.50 -5.94 1.39
CA ILE A 497 16.16 -5.29 0.26
C ILE A 497 17.42 -4.54 0.65
N VAL A 498 17.51 -4.00 1.88
CA VAL A 498 18.64 -3.17 2.31
C VAL A 498 19.47 -3.86 3.37
N ASP A 499 20.75 -3.53 3.40
CA ASP A 499 21.74 -4.03 4.35
C ASP A 499 22.41 -2.91 5.18
N HIS A 500 21.99 -1.65 4.95
CA HIS A 500 22.56 -0.45 5.51
C HIS A 500 21.48 0.63 5.67
N LEU A 501 21.51 1.42 6.75
CA LEU A 501 20.50 2.46 7.00
C LEU A 501 21.13 3.84 7.23
N PHE A 502 20.51 4.85 6.61
CA PHE A 502 20.65 6.26 7.03
C PHE A 502 19.45 6.63 7.90
N VAL A 503 19.72 6.86 9.19
CA VAL A 503 18.70 7.19 10.18
C VAL A 503 18.68 8.71 10.37
N PHE A 504 17.63 9.35 9.89
CA PHE A 504 17.43 10.79 10.03
C PHE A 504 16.85 11.10 11.42
N ARG A 505 17.74 11.55 12.34
CA ARG A 505 17.39 11.88 13.73
C ARG A 505 16.65 13.22 13.85
N GLY A 506 16.77 14.11 12.86
CA GLY A 506 16.36 15.50 12.86
C GLY A 506 17.53 16.44 13.13
N GLU A 507 17.28 17.76 13.07
CA GLU A 507 18.28 18.81 13.30
C GLU A 507 19.58 18.68 12.47
N GLY A 508 19.47 18.07 11.29
CA GLY A 508 20.57 17.85 10.36
C GLY A 508 21.46 16.66 10.68
N GLU A 509 21.11 15.87 11.69
CA GLU A 509 21.88 14.69 12.07
C GLU A 509 21.38 13.45 11.30
N ILE A 510 22.32 12.77 10.63
CA ILE A 510 22.12 11.49 9.96
C ILE A 510 23.07 10.48 10.57
N GLU A 511 22.51 9.46 11.19
CA GLU A 511 23.27 8.32 11.69
C GLU A 511 23.44 7.29 10.58
N ASP A 512 24.68 6.85 10.40
CA ASP A 512 25.05 5.78 9.47
C ASP A 512 25.08 4.45 10.23
N PHE A 513 24.10 3.57 9.98
CA PHE A 513 23.91 2.32 10.69
C PHE A 513 24.15 1.12 9.77
N PRO A 514 25.17 0.28 10.03
CA PRO A 514 25.43 -0.94 9.28
C PRO A 514 24.47 -2.05 9.73
N GLY A 515 23.45 -2.35 8.95
CA GLY A 515 22.43 -3.36 9.23
C GLY A 515 21.09 -3.02 8.59
N ASN A 516 20.16 -3.97 8.63
CA ASN A 516 18.80 -3.78 8.17
C ASN A 516 17.91 -3.12 9.24
N TYR A 517 16.61 -3.00 8.97
CA TYR A 517 15.69 -2.37 9.91
C TYR A 517 15.51 -3.18 11.21
N SER A 518 15.43 -4.51 11.12
CA SER A 518 15.31 -5.37 12.30
C SER A 518 16.55 -5.30 13.19
N ASP A 519 17.76 -5.23 12.61
CA ASP A 519 19.01 -5.04 13.34
C ASP A 519 19.04 -3.68 14.06
N PHE A 520 18.52 -2.63 13.44
CA PHE A 520 18.43 -1.31 14.05
C PHE A 520 17.49 -1.25 15.25
N ARG A 521 16.45 -2.10 15.28
CA ARG A 521 15.44 -2.11 16.36
C ARG A 521 15.77 -3.11 17.47
N ALA A 522 16.68 -4.06 17.24
CA ALA A 522 17.14 -5.02 18.23
C ALA A 522 18.05 -4.38 19.28
#